data_25ea13b1217551d2134e1700c81536f6
#
_entry.id   25ea13b1217551d2134e1700c81536f6
#
_cell.length_a   1.000
_cell.length_b   1.000
_cell.length_c   1.000
_cell.angle_alpha   90.00
_cell.angle_beta   90.00
_cell.angle_gamma   90.00
#
_symmetry.space_group_name_H-M   'P 1'
#
loop_
_entity.id
_entity.type
_entity.pdbx_description
1 polymer ?
#
loop_
_entity_poly.entity_id
_entity_poly.type
_entity_poly.pdbx_seq_one_letter_code
_entity_poly.pdbx_strand_id
1 'polypeptide(L)'
;MADRPNILFLMTDQMQGQVLDSGHVCQTPNLDQLAQRGVRFPRAYTPNAICSPARASLMTGLLPHNHGVLTVIHTVDDDQCCLRTARPHWAQRLATAGYRTGYFGKWHVERTRRLDLFGWQTFACEGSDRLRQAEEEARATRPSASFSLEMELDHPPGYQRQRF
;
A
#
# COMPACT_ATOMS: atom_id res chain seq x y z
N MET A 1 -11.69 -30.36 6.82
CA MET A 1 -10.99 -29.36 5.99
C MET A 1 -10.25 -28.45 6.95
N ALA A 2 -8.96 -28.18 6.74
CA ALA A 2 -8.24 -27.22 7.58
C ALA A 2 -8.95 -25.87 7.51
N ASP A 3 -9.23 -25.29 8.68
CA ASP A 3 -9.88 -23.98 8.78
C ASP A 3 -8.93 -22.94 8.16
N ARG A 4 -9.34 -22.29 7.08
CA ARG A 4 -8.53 -21.30 6.37
C ARG A 4 -8.80 -19.95 6.99
N PRO A 5 -7.83 -19.32 7.66
CA PRO A 5 -8.04 -18.02 8.29
C PRO A 5 -8.29 -16.94 7.24
N ASN A 6 -9.13 -15.97 7.57
CA ASN A 6 -9.21 -14.73 6.80
C ASN A 6 -7.91 -13.93 6.98
N ILE A 7 -7.43 -13.31 5.90
CA ILE A 7 -6.21 -12.52 5.91
C ILE A 7 -6.58 -11.07 5.58
N LEU A 8 -6.34 -10.16 6.51
CA LEU A 8 -6.44 -8.73 6.30
C LEU A 8 -5.03 -8.13 6.32
N PHE A 9 -4.58 -7.63 5.16
CA PHE A 9 -3.31 -6.93 5.04
C PHE A 9 -3.54 -5.42 4.94
N LEU A 10 -3.04 -4.69 5.93
CA LEU A 10 -3.11 -3.23 5.97
C LEU A 10 -1.72 -2.64 5.76
N MET A 11 -1.60 -1.68 4.87
CA MET A 11 -0.35 -1.00 4.58
C MET A 11 -0.55 0.52 4.58
N THR A 12 0.27 1.21 5.34
CA THR A 12 0.39 2.66 5.29
C THR A 12 1.45 3.06 4.28
N ASP A 13 1.25 4.19 3.59
CA ASP A 13 2.29 4.80 2.77
C ASP A 13 3.15 5.72 3.65
N GLN A 14 4.46 5.69 3.44
CA GLN A 14 5.43 6.63 4.01
C GLN A 14 5.42 6.76 5.56
N MET A 15 4.83 5.82 6.28
CA MET A 15 4.87 5.81 7.73
C MET A 15 6.27 5.39 8.22
N GLN A 16 6.86 6.19 9.08
CA GLN A 16 8.17 5.88 9.68
C GLN A 16 8.06 4.71 10.65
N GLY A 17 9.06 3.83 10.65
CA GLY A 17 9.08 2.65 11.53
C GLY A 17 9.09 3.00 13.02
N GLN A 18 9.66 4.16 13.38
CA GLN A 18 9.74 4.64 14.76
C GLN A 18 8.40 5.13 15.34
N VAL A 19 7.36 5.32 14.51
CA VAL A 19 6.03 5.79 14.99
C VAL A 19 5.46 4.89 16.10
N LEU A 20 5.82 3.61 16.10
CA LEU A 20 5.41 2.65 17.12
C LEU A 20 6.42 2.51 18.28
N ASP A 21 7.46 3.31 18.34
CA ASP A 21 8.42 3.27 19.44
C ASP A 21 7.90 4.03 20.65
N SER A 22 8.24 3.53 21.84
CA SER A 22 7.87 4.18 23.09
C SER A 22 8.43 5.60 23.16
N GLY A 23 7.56 6.56 23.48
CA GLY A 23 7.93 7.99 23.56
C GLY A 23 7.91 8.74 22.24
N HIS A 24 7.50 8.13 21.14
CA HIS A 24 7.28 8.86 19.90
C HIS A 24 6.12 9.86 20.06
N VAL A 25 6.21 11.02 19.37
CA VAL A 25 5.20 12.10 19.48
C VAL A 25 3.85 11.71 18.87
N CYS A 26 3.83 10.81 17.88
CA CYS A 26 2.59 10.29 17.31
C CYS A 26 1.95 9.30 18.28
N GLN A 27 0.66 9.51 18.54
CA GLN A 27 -0.12 8.59 19.35
C GLN A 27 -0.84 7.59 18.45
N THR A 28 -0.58 6.31 18.66
CA THR A 28 -1.11 5.22 17.84
C THR A 28 -1.84 4.16 18.68
N PRO A 29 -2.86 4.54 19.48
CA PRO A 29 -3.45 3.65 20.48
C PRO A 29 -4.02 2.36 19.88
N ASN A 30 -4.58 2.39 18.67
CA ASN A 30 -5.11 1.21 18.01
C ASN A 30 -4.01 0.28 17.50
N LEU A 31 -2.91 0.83 16.95
CA LEU A 31 -1.76 0.05 16.52
C LEU A 31 -1.00 -0.52 17.72
N ASP A 32 -0.89 0.25 18.81
CA ASP A 32 -0.29 -0.19 20.06
C ASP A 32 -1.07 -1.37 20.64
N GLN A 33 -2.40 -1.29 20.66
CA GLN A 33 -3.26 -2.39 21.09
C GLN A 33 -3.12 -3.63 20.20
N LEU A 34 -3.00 -3.43 18.88
CA LEU A 34 -2.77 -4.53 17.95
C LEU A 34 -1.40 -5.18 18.20
N ALA A 35 -0.35 -4.38 18.41
CA ALA A 35 0.98 -4.87 18.74
C ALA A 35 1.03 -5.66 20.05
N GLN A 36 0.24 -5.27 21.06
CA GLN A 36 0.13 -5.99 22.34
C GLN A 36 -0.55 -7.36 22.19
N ARG A 37 -1.45 -7.51 21.22
CA ARG A 37 -2.18 -8.77 20.96
C ARG A 37 -1.51 -9.68 19.95
N GLY A 38 -0.53 -9.16 19.22
CA GLY A 38 0.14 -9.83 18.13
C GLY A 38 1.65 -9.87 18.29
N VAL A 39 2.34 -9.93 17.16
CA VAL A 39 3.81 -9.90 17.10
C VAL A 39 4.25 -8.62 16.41
N ARG A 40 5.12 -7.84 17.05
CA ARG A 40 5.79 -6.69 16.45
C ARG A 40 7.18 -7.09 15.94
N PHE A 41 7.49 -6.69 14.73
CA PHE A 41 8.82 -6.87 14.11
C PHE A 41 9.56 -5.53 14.06
N PRO A 42 10.36 -5.15 15.06
CA PRO A 42 11.01 -3.83 15.11
C PRO A 42 12.12 -3.66 14.07
N ARG A 43 12.58 -4.73 13.47
CA ARG A 43 13.63 -4.75 12.44
C ARG A 43 13.13 -5.32 11.12
N ALA A 44 11.98 -4.85 10.65
CA ALA A 44 11.50 -5.16 9.32
C ALA A 44 12.09 -4.15 8.31
N TYR A 45 12.64 -4.64 7.22
CA TYR A 45 13.33 -3.83 6.21
C TYR A 45 12.66 -4.01 4.85
N THR A 46 12.53 -2.91 4.11
CA THR A 46 12.15 -2.94 2.70
C THR A 46 13.41 -2.95 1.83
N PRO A 47 13.43 -3.68 0.71
CA PRO A 47 14.59 -3.68 -0.19
C PRO A 47 14.79 -2.36 -0.94
N ASN A 48 13.78 -1.50 -0.95
CA ASN A 48 13.84 -0.18 -1.55
C ASN A 48 12.85 0.74 -0.81
N ALA A 49 13.26 1.98 -0.52
CA ALA A 49 12.44 2.96 0.20
C ALA A 49 11.49 3.78 -0.71
N ILE A 50 11.44 3.46 -2.01
CA ILE A 50 10.55 4.10 -2.99
C ILE A 50 9.28 3.26 -3.16
N CYS A 51 8.12 3.91 -3.29
CA CYS A 51 6.81 3.27 -3.27
C CYS A 51 6.65 2.15 -4.31
N SER A 52 6.90 2.39 -5.60
CA SER A 52 6.66 1.39 -6.64
C SER A 52 7.56 0.15 -6.50
N PRO A 53 8.89 0.27 -6.35
CA PRO A 53 9.74 -0.89 -6.12
C PRO A 53 9.43 -1.65 -4.83
N ALA A 54 9.14 -0.93 -3.73
CA ALA A 54 8.78 -1.57 -2.46
C ALA A 54 7.48 -2.37 -2.59
N ARG A 55 6.46 -1.80 -3.23
CA ARG A 55 5.17 -2.47 -3.48
C ARG A 55 5.33 -3.67 -4.41
N ALA A 56 6.11 -3.54 -5.47
CA ALA A 56 6.42 -4.64 -6.37
C ALA A 56 7.15 -5.79 -5.64
N SER A 57 8.12 -5.47 -4.80
CA SER A 57 8.80 -6.45 -3.95
C SER A 57 7.84 -7.14 -2.99
N LEU A 58 6.94 -6.39 -2.35
CA LEU A 58 5.92 -6.94 -1.46
C LEU A 58 4.99 -7.90 -2.20
N MET A 59 4.52 -7.53 -3.40
CA MET A 59 3.58 -8.35 -4.18
C MET A 59 4.20 -9.62 -4.75
N THR A 60 5.49 -9.60 -5.09
CA THR A 60 6.18 -10.70 -5.77
C THR A 60 7.08 -11.53 -4.86
N GLY A 61 7.52 -10.97 -3.73
CA GLY A 61 8.57 -11.56 -2.90
C GLY A 61 9.97 -11.50 -3.53
N LEU A 62 10.18 -10.62 -4.54
CA LEU A 62 11.42 -10.48 -5.27
C LEU A 62 12.11 -9.14 -4.97
N LEU A 63 13.40 -9.07 -5.19
CA LEU A 63 14.16 -7.82 -5.15
C LEU A 63 13.93 -7.00 -6.43
N PRO A 64 14.11 -5.66 -6.40
CA PRO A 64 13.84 -4.78 -7.54
C PRO A 64 14.49 -5.20 -8.86
N HIS A 65 15.74 -5.61 -8.84
CA HIS A 65 16.44 -6.07 -10.04
C HIS A 65 15.87 -7.37 -10.63
N ASN A 66 15.16 -8.17 -9.81
CA ASN A 66 14.54 -9.42 -10.26
C ASN A 66 13.12 -9.20 -10.81
N HIS A 67 12.36 -8.24 -10.27
CA HIS A 67 11.02 -7.96 -10.77
C HIS A 67 10.97 -6.80 -11.76
N GLY A 68 12.04 -6.01 -11.91
CA GLY A 68 12.22 -4.99 -12.95
C GLY A 68 11.61 -3.62 -12.64
N VAL A 69 10.88 -3.45 -11.56
CA VAL A 69 10.39 -2.13 -11.13
C VAL A 69 11.47 -1.48 -10.27
N LEU A 70 12.24 -0.57 -10.86
CA LEU A 70 13.45 -0.02 -10.27
C LEU A 70 13.23 1.32 -9.59
N THR A 71 12.21 2.08 -10.05
CA THR A 71 11.90 3.40 -9.53
C THR A 71 10.39 3.69 -9.63
N VAL A 72 10.00 4.94 -9.37
CA VAL A 72 8.60 5.38 -9.38
C VAL A 72 8.01 5.33 -10.78
N ILE A 73 6.85 4.69 -10.93
CA ILE A 73 6.22 4.37 -12.22
C ILE A 73 5.82 5.59 -13.08
N HIS A 74 5.69 6.78 -12.51
CA HIS A 74 5.28 7.99 -13.24
C HIS A 74 6.45 8.90 -13.63
N THR A 75 7.69 8.54 -13.29
CA THR A 75 8.89 9.36 -13.56
C THR A 75 9.85 8.75 -14.56
N VAL A 76 9.54 7.56 -15.07
CA VAL A 76 10.46 6.80 -15.92
C VAL A 76 9.73 6.10 -17.06
N ASP A 77 10.48 5.57 -18.02
CA ASP A 77 9.97 4.76 -19.11
C ASP A 77 9.47 3.40 -18.67
N ASP A 78 8.68 2.75 -19.49
CA ASP A 78 8.03 1.47 -19.17
C ASP A 78 9.03 0.36 -18.83
N ASP A 79 10.21 0.40 -19.41
CA ASP A 79 11.27 -0.58 -19.17
C ASP A 79 11.81 -0.56 -17.73
N GLN A 80 11.54 0.49 -16.96
CA GLN A 80 11.98 0.65 -15.57
C GLN A 80 10.83 0.59 -14.55
N CYS A 81 9.60 0.46 -15.01
CA CYS A 81 8.42 0.51 -14.15
C CYS A 81 7.39 -0.61 -14.41
N CYS A 82 7.69 -1.55 -15.30
CA CYS A 82 6.87 -2.72 -15.55
C CYS A 82 7.45 -3.97 -14.87
N LEU A 83 6.56 -4.82 -14.40
CA LEU A 83 6.97 -6.12 -13.86
C LEU A 83 7.50 -7.02 -14.97
N ARG A 84 8.74 -7.48 -14.83
CA ARG A 84 9.45 -8.35 -15.77
C ARG A 84 9.51 -9.81 -15.31
N THR A 85 8.59 -10.22 -14.48
CA THR A 85 8.59 -11.57 -13.93
C THR A 85 7.31 -12.32 -14.27
N ALA A 86 7.46 -13.57 -14.68
CA ALA A 86 6.35 -14.53 -14.80
C ALA A 86 5.97 -15.16 -13.44
N ARG A 87 6.68 -14.85 -12.37
CA ARG A 87 6.38 -15.40 -11.05
C ARG A 87 5.08 -14.82 -10.52
N PRO A 88 4.16 -15.66 -10.02
CA PRO A 88 2.86 -15.21 -9.57
C PRO A 88 2.98 -14.34 -8.32
N HIS A 89 2.15 -13.31 -8.28
CA HIS A 89 1.91 -12.52 -7.08
C HIS A 89 1.31 -13.38 -5.96
N TRP A 90 1.50 -13.00 -4.71
CA TRP A 90 0.90 -13.74 -3.61
C TRP A 90 -0.63 -13.77 -3.67
N ALA A 91 -1.28 -12.75 -4.25
CA ALA A 91 -2.73 -12.76 -4.47
C ALA A 91 -3.16 -13.87 -5.46
N GLN A 92 -2.41 -14.09 -6.56
CA GLN A 92 -2.66 -15.21 -7.47
C GLN A 92 -2.50 -16.56 -6.78
N ARG A 93 -1.49 -16.69 -5.89
CA ARG A 93 -1.29 -17.91 -5.10
C ARG A 93 -2.43 -18.15 -4.13
N LEU A 94 -2.94 -17.11 -3.46
CA LEU A 94 -4.09 -17.21 -2.59
C LEU A 94 -5.36 -17.56 -3.37
N ALA A 95 -5.59 -16.92 -4.52
CA ALA A 95 -6.73 -17.25 -5.39
C ALA A 95 -6.69 -18.72 -5.84
N THR A 96 -5.53 -19.22 -6.25
CA THR A 96 -5.32 -20.64 -6.59
C THR A 96 -5.57 -21.56 -5.40
N ALA A 97 -5.25 -21.10 -4.19
CA ALA A 97 -5.56 -21.83 -2.95
C ALA A 97 -7.04 -21.73 -2.53
N GLY A 98 -7.89 -21.07 -3.31
CA GLY A 98 -9.34 -20.96 -3.09
C GLY A 98 -9.75 -19.81 -2.17
N TYR A 99 -8.88 -18.81 -1.93
CA TYR A 99 -9.27 -17.59 -1.26
C TYR A 99 -10.00 -16.64 -2.22
N ARG A 100 -10.94 -15.90 -1.68
CA ARG A 100 -11.48 -14.71 -2.36
C ARG A 100 -10.53 -13.55 -2.05
N THR A 101 -10.08 -12.84 -3.08
CA THR A 101 -9.08 -11.79 -2.96
C THR A 101 -9.68 -10.41 -3.22
N GLY A 102 -9.34 -9.44 -2.39
CA GLY A 102 -9.75 -8.05 -2.53
C GLY A 102 -8.58 -7.08 -2.35
N TYR A 103 -8.54 -6.00 -3.15
CA TYR A 103 -7.55 -4.94 -3.05
C TYR A 103 -8.24 -3.57 -3.07
N PHE A 104 -7.90 -2.72 -2.11
CA PHE A 104 -8.46 -1.38 -2.00
C PHE A 104 -7.36 -0.38 -1.66
N GLY A 105 -7.34 0.75 -2.39
CA GLY A 105 -6.39 1.83 -2.18
C GLY A 105 -5.28 1.90 -3.22
N LYS A 106 -4.14 2.47 -2.84
CA LYS A 106 -3.02 2.74 -3.75
C LYS A 106 -2.37 1.45 -4.27
N TRP A 107 -2.47 1.22 -5.57
CA TRP A 107 -1.77 0.12 -6.25
C TRP A 107 -0.30 0.44 -6.47
N HIS A 108 0.00 1.34 -7.36
CA HIS A 108 1.31 1.91 -7.62
C HIS A 108 2.47 0.89 -7.76
N VAL A 109 2.16 -0.35 -8.10
CA VAL A 109 3.14 -1.41 -8.39
C VAL A 109 3.66 -1.26 -9.80
N GLU A 110 2.73 -1.06 -10.76
CA GLU A 110 3.00 -0.70 -12.15
C GLU A 110 1.81 0.14 -12.69
N ARG A 111 1.91 0.62 -13.93
CA ARG A 111 0.93 1.56 -14.52
C ARG A 111 -0.44 0.97 -14.77
N THR A 112 -0.57 -0.35 -14.91
CA THR A 112 -1.87 -0.97 -15.14
C THR A 112 -2.79 -0.83 -13.95
N ARG A 113 -4.07 -0.65 -14.23
CA ARG A 113 -5.16 -0.71 -13.25
C ARG A 113 -5.96 -2.00 -13.34
N ARG A 114 -5.50 -2.94 -14.14
CA ARG A 114 -6.09 -4.26 -14.33
C ARG A 114 -5.55 -5.22 -13.25
N LEU A 115 -5.99 -5.00 -12.00
CA LEU A 115 -5.54 -5.79 -10.86
C LEU A 115 -6.04 -7.23 -10.92
N ASP A 116 -7.06 -7.51 -11.73
CA ASP A 116 -7.51 -8.86 -12.06
C ASP A 116 -6.39 -9.72 -12.66
N LEU A 117 -5.49 -9.13 -13.43
CA LEU A 117 -4.32 -9.82 -14.00
C LEU A 117 -3.34 -10.31 -12.92
N PHE A 118 -3.41 -9.74 -11.73
CA PHE A 118 -2.53 -10.06 -10.59
C PHE A 118 -3.23 -10.86 -9.48
N GLY A 119 -4.42 -11.39 -9.79
CA GLY A 119 -5.14 -12.28 -8.88
C GLY A 119 -6.10 -11.59 -7.91
N TRP A 120 -6.38 -10.31 -8.10
CA TRP A 120 -7.37 -9.58 -7.32
C TRP A 120 -8.75 -9.67 -7.97
N GLN A 121 -9.66 -10.38 -7.35
CA GLN A 121 -11.02 -10.63 -7.87
C GLN A 121 -11.95 -9.43 -7.66
N THR A 122 -11.76 -8.71 -6.56
CA THR A 122 -12.47 -7.45 -6.28
C THR A 122 -11.46 -6.38 -5.99
N PHE A 123 -11.54 -5.24 -6.66
CA PHE A 123 -10.57 -4.17 -6.43
C PHE A 123 -11.14 -2.78 -6.70
N ALA A 124 -10.58 -1.80 -5.97
CA ALA A 124 -10.71 -0.37 -6.23
C ALA A 124 -9.37 0.29 -5.90
N CYS A 125 -8.64 0.69 -6.91
CA CYS A 125 -7.34 1.36 -6.76
C CYS A 125 -7.46 2.86 -7.03
N GLU A 126 -6.41 3.61 -6.70
CA GLU A 126 -6.34 5.05 -6.89
C GLU A 126 -6.74 5.46 -8.31
N GLY A 127 -7.54 6.52 -8.42
CA GLY A 127 -8.07 7.05 -9.67
C GLY A 127 -9.12 6.17 -10.35
N SER A 128 -9.63 5.12 -9.70
CA SER A 128 -10.79 4.40 -10.16
C SER A 128 -12.08 5.07 -9.69
N ASP A 129 -13.10 5.07 -10.55
CA ASP A 129 -14.42 5.63 -10.21
C ASP A 129 -15.03 4.93 -9.00
N ARG A 130 -14.82 3.63 -8.89
CA ARG A 130 -15.30 2.81 -7.77
C ARG A 130 -14.72 3.25 -6.42
N LEU A 131 -13.44 3.62 -6.37
CA LEU A 131 -12.84 4.12 -5.13
C LEU A 131 -13.39 5.50 -4.80
N ARG A 132 -13.49 6.40 -5.78
CA ARG A 132 -14.09 7.74 -5.57
C ARG A 132 -15.52 7.64 -5.06
N GLN A 133 -16.35 6.80 -5.65
CA GLN A 133 -17.72 6.57 -5.19
C GLN A 133 -17.76 6.05 -3.75
N ALA A 134 -16.92 5.07 -3.40
CA ALA A 134 -16.86 4.54 -2.04
C ALA A 134 -16.40 5.58 -1.01
N GLU A 135 -15.47 6.47 -1.39
CA GLU A 135 -15.04 7.59 -0.55
C GLU A 135 -16.15 8.62 -0.35
N GLU A 136 -16.92 8.95 -1.40
CA GLU A 136 -18.07 9.84 -1.33
C GLU A 136 -19.18 9.27 -0.44
N GLU A 137 -19.51 8.01 -0.59
CA GLU A 137 -20.49 7.29 0.25
C GLU A 137 -20.04 7.27 1.72
N ALA A 138 -18.76 7.00 1.98
CA ALA A 138 -18.20 7.00 3.33
C ALA A 138 -18.25 8.40 3.99
N ARG A 139 -18.00 9.46 3.23
CA ARG A 139 -18.14 10.85 3.70
C ARG A 139 -19.58 11.23 3.99
N ALA A 140 -20.51 10.80 3.14
CA ALA A 140 -21.94 11.07 3.32
C ALA A 140 -22.52 10.39 4.57
N THR A 141 -22.01 9.21 4.92
CA THR A 141 -22.46 8.43 6.10
C THR A 141 -21.80 8.86 7.42
N ARG A 142 -20.72 9.63 7.37
CA ARG A 142 -19.99 10.14 8.55
C ARG A 142 -19.74 11.65 8.48
N PRO A 143 -20.79 12.50 8.50
CA PRO A 143 -20.62 13.95 8.30
C PRO A 143 -19.87 14.65 9.44
N SER A 144 -19.66 14.04 10.58
CA SER A 144 -18.99 14.63 11.74
C SER A 144 -17.53 14.17 11.96
N ALA A 145 -17.04 13.25 11.16
CA ALA A 145 -15.62 12.92 11.14
C ALA A 145 -14.91 13.88 10.17
N SER A 146 -14.77 15.14 10.55
CA SER A 146 -13.86 16.06 9.88
C SER A 146 -12.44 15.60 10.13
N PHE A 147 -11.96 14.65 9.33
CA PHE A 147 -10.55 14.51 9.07
C PHE A 147 -10.18 15.58 8.05
N SER A 148 -10.19 16.83 8.48
CA SER A 148 -9.35 17.83 7.86
C SER A 148 -7.92 17.50 8.29
N LEU A 149 -7.25 16.64 7.54
CA LEU A 149 -5.81 16.57 7.54
C LEU A 149 -5.31 17.79 6.75
N GLU A 150 -5.62 18.99 7.20
CA GLU A 150 -4.81 20.15 6.94
C GLU A 150 -3.54 19.96 7.78
N MET A 151 -2.65 19.14 7.28
CA MET A 151 -1.26 19.28 7.66
C MET A 151 -0.80 20.57 7.00
N GLU A 152 -0.90 21.69 7.67
CA GLU A 152 0.04 22.79 7.49
C GLU A 152 1.42 22.21 7.83
N LEU A 153 2.05 21.63 6.82
CA LEU A 153 3.48 21.36 6.88
C LEU A 153 4.12 22.76 6.85
N ASP A 154 4.64 23.20 7.98
CA ASP A 154 5.60 24.30 8.05
C ASP A 154 6.80 23.90 7.17
N HIS A 155 6.73 24.27 5.91
CA HIS A 155 7.83 24.09 5.00
C HIS A 155 8.91 25.12 5.32
N PRO A 156 10.18 24.71 5.41
CA PRO A 156 11.26 25.67 5.60
C PRO A 156 11.22 26.74 4.50
N PRO A 157 11.58 28.00 4.81
CA PRO A 157 11.58 29.09 3.84
C PRO A 157 12.36 28.71 2.58
N GLY A 158 11.73 28.73 1.41
CA GLY A 158 12.35 28.41 0.13
C GLY A 158 11.88 27.09 -0.52
N TYR A 159 11.00 26.32 0.09
CA TYR A 159 10.43 25.14 -0.53
C TYR A 159 9.39 25.54 -1.60
N GLN A 160 9.75 25.42 -2.87
CA GLN A 160 8.80 25.57 -3.98
C GLN A 160 8.14 24.21 -4.24
N ARG A 161 6.80 24.17 -4.06
CA ARG A 161 5.99 23.03 -4.45
C ARG A 161 6.07 22.87 -5.96
N GLN A 162 6.83 21.93 -6.48
CA GLN A 162 6.75 21.54 -7.89
C GLN A 162 5.37 20.90 -8.08
N ARG A 163 4.52 21.56 -8.86
CA ARG A 163 3.27 20.97 -9.37
C ARG A 163 3.65 20.07 -10.53
N PHE A 164 3.53 18.79 -10.33
CA PHE A 164 3.54 17.81 -11.40
C PHE A 164 2.12 17.57 -11.91
#